data_0b655e22cce9fa789c12a4eb176766ab
#
_entry.id   0b655e22cce9fa789c12a4eb176766ab
#
_cell.length_a   1.000
_cell.length_b   1.000
_cell.length_c   1.000
_cell.angle_alpha   90.00
_cell.angle_beta   90.00
_cell.angle_gamma   90.00
#
_symmetry.space_group_name_H-M   'P 1'
#
loop_
_entity.id
_entity.type
_entity.pdbx_description
1 polymer ?
#
loop_
_entity_poly.entity_id
_entity_poly.type
_entity_poly.pdbx_seq_one_letter_code
_entity_poly.pdbx_strand_id
1 'polypeptide(L)'
;MLFEKDIVKDLRAFEDISEKTAGEKDELRVFERGEKICVVIEKNTNPLRIELRCDYKLSKLLQERYESVMESRSLGKNGIEIICSGQLSDDEVHDLIRHAYEVSA
;
A
#
# COMPACT_ATOMS: atom_id res chain seq x y z
N MET A 1 -13.29 2.92 8.93
CA MET A 1 -12.42 3.77 8.10
C MET A 1 -10.96 3.60 8.53
N LEU A 2 -10.08 3.39 7.56
CA LEU A 2 -8.65 3.21 7.85
C LEU A 2 -7.92 4.54 7.93
N PHE A 3 -7.07 4.64 8.94
CA PHE A 3 -6.17 5.77 9.12
C PHE A 3 -4.72 5.30 8.94
N GLU A 4 -3.82 6.24 8.69
CA GLU A 4 -2.39 5.95 8.55
C GLU A 4 -1.86 5.09 9.70
N LYS A 5 -2.24 5.41 10.94
CA LYS A 5 -1.78 4.68 12.14
C LYS A 5 -2.14 3.19 12.11
N ASP A 6 -3.28 2.84 11.52
CA ASP A 6 -3.73 1.45 11.42
C ASP A 6 -2.84 0.64 10.48
N ILE A 7 -2.48 1.25 9.35
CA ILE A 7 -1.60 0.65 8.35
C ILE A 7 -0.18 0.50 8.92
N VAL A 8 0.31 1.54 9.58
CA VAL A 8 1.64 1.55 10.19
C VAL A 8 1.75 0.46 11.26
N LYS A 9 0.70 0.29 12.05
CA LYS A 9 0.66 -0.75 13.09
C LYS A 9 0.79 -2.15 12.47
N ASP A 10 0.07 -2.42 11.38
CA ASP A 10 0.15 -3.69 10.67
C ASP A 10 1.57 -3.95 10.16
N LEU A 11 2.16 -2.95 9.51
CA LEU A 11 3.48 -3.09 8.91
C LEU A 11 4.58 -3.28 9.94
N ARG A 12 4.48 -2.61 11.08
CA ARG A 12 5.45 -2.75 12.17
C ARG A 12 5.38 -4.10 12.87
N ALA A 13 4.28 -4.83 12.70
CA ALA A 13 4.14 -6.19 13.23
C ALA A 13 4.85 -7.24 12.38
N PHE A 14 5.19 -6.94 11.13
CA PHE A 14 5.93 -7.84 10.25
C PHE A 14 7.41 -7.77 10.53
N GLU A 15 8.09 -8.91 10.34
CA GLU A 15 9.56 -8.98 10.43
C GLU A 15 10.20 -8.44 9.14
N ASP A 16 11.44 -7.99 9.24
CA ASP A 16 12.25 -7.57 8.09
C ASP A 16 11.68 -6.35 7.33
N ILE A 17 10.88 -5.53 8.00
CA ILE A 17 10.36 -4.29 7.42
C ILE A 17 11.17 -3.12 7.94
N SER A 18 11.67 -2.29 7.01
CA SER A 18 12.29 -1.01 7.32
C SER A 18 11.41 0.12 6.79
N GLU A 19 11.53 1.28 7.38
CA GLU A 19 10.69 2.43 7.10
C GLU A 19 11.55 3.66 6.87
N LYS A 20 11.18 4.49 5.89
CA LYS A 20 11.85 5.75 5.60
C LYS A 20 10.84 6.77 5.07
N THR A 21 11.23 8.03 5.01
CA THR A 21 10.43 9.07 4.36
C THR A 21 10.99 9.35 2.98
N ALA A 22 10.15 9.86 2.08
CA ALA A 22 10.52 10.21 0.72
C ALA A 22 9.69 11.40 0.24
N GLY A 23 10.04 11.94 -0.93
CA GLY A 23 9.42 13.14 -1.48
C GLY A 23 10.12 14.42 -1.03
N GLU A 24 9.88 15.52 -1.73
CA GLU A 24 10.54 16.81 -1.47
C GLU A 24 10.25 17.36 -0.07
N LYS A 25 9.06 17.05 0.48
CA LYS A 25 8.60 17.54 1.79
C LYS A 25 8.35 16.38 2.75
N ASP A 26 8.98 15.23 2.50
CA ASP A 26 8.79 14.01 3.29
C ASP A 26 7.30 13.61 3.40
N GLU A 27 6.54 13.85 2.34
CA GLU A 27 5.10 13.54 2.29
C GLU A 27 4.81 12.06 2.13
N LEU A 28 5.81 11.26 1.79
CA LEU A 28 5.67 9.81 1.61
C LEU A 28 6.35 9.06 2.74
N ARG A 29 5.66 8.05 3.25
CA ARG A 29 6.21 7.08 4.19
C ARG A 29 6.37 5.76 3.45
N VAL A 30 7.61 5.28 3.32
CA VAL A 30 7.95 4.11 2.50
C VAL A 30 8.37 2.96 3.40
N PHE A 31 7.73 1.81 3.21
CA PHE A 31 8.05 0.58 3.92
C PHE A 31 8.67 -0.40 2.93
N GLU A 32 9.85 -0.91 3.28
CA GLU A 32 10.61 -1.81 2.42
C GLU A 32 10.86 -3.15 3.12
N ARG A 33 10.84 -4.21 2.33
CA ARG A 33 11.29 -5.53 2.78
C ARG A 33 12.54 -5.86 1.97
N GLY A 34 13.70 -5.78 2.63
CA GLY A 34 14.97 -5.83 1.93
C GLY A 34 15.11 -4.64 0.98
N GLU A 35 15.34 -4.88 -0.30
CA GLU A 35 15.50 -3.83 -1.30
C GLU A 35 14.20 -3.51 -2.05
N LYS A 36 13.10 -4.20 -1.71
CA LYS A 36 11.82 -4.03 -2.41
C LYS A 36 10.89 -3.14 -1.62
N ILE A 37 10.32 -2.17 -2.31
CA ILE A 37 9.23 -1.36 -1.73
C ILE A 37 8.02 -2.25 -1.57
N CYS A 38 7.48 -2.29 -0.35
CA CYS A 38 6.30 -3.07 0.01
C CYS A 38 5.05 -2.20 0.00
N VAL A 39 5.09 -1.09 0.75
CA VAL A 39 3.96 -0.16 0.90
C VAL A 39 4.47 1.27 0.91
N VAL A 40 3.74 2.16 0.25
CA VAL A 40 3.98 3.60 0.32
C VAL A 40 2.70 4.26 0.83
N ILE A 41 2.81 5.08 1.87
CA ILE A 41 1.69 5.83 2.41
C ILE A 41 1.89 7.31 2.08
N GLU A 42 0.89 7.92 1.46
CA GLU A 42 0.89 9.37 1.24
C GLU A 42 0.31 10.03 2.49
N LYS A 43 1.19 10.68 3.27
CA LYS A 43 0.80 11.28 4.54
C LYS A 43 -0.20 12.42 4.37
N ASN A 44 -1.05 12.59 5.38
CA ASN A 44 -1.99 13.70 5.46
C ASN A 44 -3.01 13.75 4.31
N THR A 45 -3.30 12.61 3.69
CA THR A 45 -4.37 12.53 2.70
C THR A 45 -5.67 12.08 3.36
N ASN A 46 -6.80 12.58 2.86
CA ASN A 46 -8.13 12.22 3.31
C ASN A 46 -9.06 12.24 2.10
N PRO A 47 -9.55 11.08 1.60
CA PRO A 47 -9.26 9.74 2.11
C PRO A 47 -7.78 9.36 2.00
N LEU A 48 -7.36 8.43 2.84
CA LEU A 48 -5.98 7.95 2.86
C LEU A 48 -5.63 7.30 1.52
N ARG A 49 -4.44 7.62 1.00
CA ARG A 49 -3.91 7.01 -0.22
C ARG A 49 -2.70 6.18 0.10
N ILE A 50 -2.71 4.94 -0.37
CA ILE A 50 -1.59 4.01 -0.18
C ILE A 50 -1.25 3.32 -1.49
N GLU A 51 0.01 2.95 -1.64
CA GLU A 51 0.47 2.12 -2.75
C GLU A 51 1.00 0.81 -2.17
N LEU A 52 0.65 -0.29 -2.80
CA LEU A 52 1.02 -1.62 -2.33
C LEU A 52 1.66 -2.40 -3.46
N ARG A 53 2.74 -3.12 -3.17
CA ARG A 53 3.25 -4.12 -4.12
C ARG A 53 2.20 -5.21 -4.26
N CYS A 54 1.97 -5.64 -5.49
CA CYS A 54 0.89 -6.57 -5.79
C CYS A 54 1.24 -7.43 -6.99
N ASP A 55 0.85 -8.69 -6.95
CA ASP A 55 0.92 -9.58 -8.10
C ASP A 55 0.16 -8.96 -9.28
N TYR A 56 0.72 -9.07 -10.48
CA TYR A 56 0.17 -8.43 -11.67
C TYR A 56 -1.27 -8.87 -11.98
N LYS A 57 -1.56 -10.17 -11.88
CA LYS A 57 -2.90 -10.70 -12.16
C LYS A 57 -3.92 -10.17 -11.16
N LEU A 58 -3.56 -10.17 -9.88
CA LEU A 58 -4.43 -9.62 -8.83
C LEU A 58 -4.61 -8.13 -9.01
N SER A 59 -3.55 -7.40 -9.36
CA SER A 59 -3.59 -5.98 -9.62
C SER A 59 -4.62 -5.64 -10.70
N LYS A 60 -4.57 -6.36 -11.83
CA LYS A 60 -5.51 -6.16 -12.93
C LYS A 60 -6.95 -6.44 -12.53
N LEU A 61 -7.17 -7.52 -11.81
CA LEU A 61 -8.49 -7.91 -11.34
C LEU A 61 -9.10 -6.83 -10.42
N LEU A 62 -8.30 -6.33 -9.48
CA LEU A 62 -8.73 -5.29 -8.54
C LEU A 62 -9.02 -3.97 -9.24
N GLN A 63 -8.21 -3.58 -10.22
CA GLN A 63 -8.43 -2.37 -11.01
C GLN A 63 -9.72 -2.43 -11.82
N GLU A 64 -10.07 -3.59 -12.35
CA GLU A 64 -11.32 -3.78 -13.08
C GLU A 64 -12.53 -3.74 -12.16
N ARG A 65 -12.37 -4.24 -10.94
CA ARG A 65 -13.47 -4.40 -9.99
C ARG A 65 -13.77 -3.15 -9.17
N TYR A 66 -12.73 -2.35 -8.85
CA TYR A 66 -12.86 -1.21 -7.94
C TYR A 66 -12.31 0.06 -8.57
N GLU A 67 -13.14 1.11 -8.64
CA GLU A 67 -12.70 2.42 -9.12
C GLU A 67 -11.64 3.06 -8.23
N SER A 68 -11.65 2.73 -6.93
CA SER A 68 -10.68 3.25 -5.97
C SER A 68 -9.32 2.58 -6.05
N VAL A 69 -9.15 1.59 -6.94
CA VAL A 69 -7.88 0.90 -7.15
C VAL A 69 -7.35 1.22 -8.53
N MET A 70 -6.10 1.65 -8.60
CA MET A 70 -5.44 2.00 -9.86
C MET A 70 -4.00 1.48 -9.84
N GLU A 71 -3.32 1.57 -10.98
CA GLU A 71 -1.92 1.18 -11.05
C GLU A 71 -1.07 2.09 -10.17
N SER A 72 -0.11 1.51 -9.46
CA SER A 72 0.77 2.27 -8.58
C SER A 72 1.67 3.22 -9.38
N ARG A 73 1.78 4.47 -8.94
CA ARG A 73 2.68 5.44 -9.54
C ARG A 73 4.15 5.08 -9.32
N SER A 74 4.45 4.56 -8.14
CA SER A 74 5.82 4.21 -7.75
C SER A 74 6.26 2.84 -8.26
N LEU A 75 5.34 1.87 -8.32
CA LEU A 75 5.64 0.47 -8.64
C LEU A 75 5.19 0.04 -10.03
N GLY A 76 4.40 0.88 -10.70
CA GLY A 76 3.87 0.56 -12.03
C GLY A 76 3.03 -0.72 -12.00
N LYS A 77 3.26 -1.60 -12.96
CA LYS A 77 2.51 -2.87 -13.08
C LYS A 77 2.74 -3.83 -11.92
N ASN A 78 3.72 -3.58 -11.07
CA ASN A 78 4.05 -4.42 -9.91
C ASN A 78 3.34 -3.98 -8.64
N GLY A 79 2.38 -3.08 -8.74
CA GLY A 79 1.68 -2.59 -7.57
C GLY A 79 0.35 -1.93 -7.90
N ILE A 80 -0.36 -1.58 -6.83
CA ILE A 80 -1.64 -0.87 -6.91
C ILE A 80 -1.60 0.35 -6.01
N GLU A 81 -2.40 1.35 -6.36
CA GLU A 81 -2.68 2.49 -5.51
C GLU A 81 -4.14 2.38 -5.08
N ILE A 82 -4.39 2.51 -3.79
CA ILE A 82 -5.74 2.43 -3.22
C ILE A 82 -6.10 3.76 -2.59
N ILE A 83 -7.27 4.29 -2.97
CA ILE A 83 -7.90 5.39 -2.25
C ILE A 83 -8.81 4.72 -1.21
N CYS A 84 -8.47 4.88 0.07
CA CYS A 84 -9.19 4.22 1.16
C CYS A 84 -10.49 4.95 1.46
N SER A 85 -11.40 4.94 0.51
CA SER A 85 -12.70 5.63 0.56
C SER A 85 -13.83 4.77 1.15
N GLY A 86 -13.53 3.50 1.47
CA GLY A 86 -14.51 2.55 1.98
C GLY A 86 -15.06 1.58 0.94
N GLN A 87 -14.68 1.72 -0.32
CA GLN A 87 -15.09 0.77 -1.36
C GLN A 87 -14.55 -0.63 -1.08
N LEU A 88 -13.29 -0.72 -0.62
CA LEU A 88 -12.75 -1.94 -0.03
C LEU A 88 -12.94 -1.85 1.48
N SER A 89 -13.30 -2.97 2.11
CA SER A 89 -13.42 -3.04 3.57
C SER A 89 -12.04 -2.93 4.21
N ASP A 90 -12.01 -2.59 5.49
CA ASP A 90 -10.77 -2.53 6.24
C ASP A 90 -10.05 -3.88 6.22
N ASP A 91 -10.79 -4.99 6.35
CA ASP A 91 -10.22 -6.34 6.30
C ASP A 91 -9.60 -6.66 4.94
N GLU A 92 -10.26 -6.24 3.85
CA GLU A 92 -9.72 -6.43 2.51
C GLU A 92 -8.41 -5.66 2.32
N VAL A 93 -8.31 -4.45 2.85
CA VAL A 93 -7.08 -3.66 2.79
C VAL A 93 -5.98 -4.30 3.64
N HIS A 94 -6.30 -4.78 4.84
CA HIS A 94 -5.34 -5.49 5.69
C HIS A 94 -4.81 -6.74 5.00
N ASP A 95 -5.67 -7.50 4.32
CA ASP A 95 -5.26 -8.69 3.56
C ASP A 95 -4.34 -8.33 2.40
N LEU A 96 -4.60 -7.22 1.71
CA LEU A 96 -3.76 -6.74 0.62
C LEU A 96 -2.39 -6.26 1.12
N ILE A 97 -2.33 -5.68 2.31
CA ILE A 97 -1.06 -5.29 2.94
C ILE A 97 -0.23 -6.54 3.25
N ARG A 98 -0.86 -7.59 3.76
CA ARG A 98 -0.18 -8.87 4.00
C ARG A 98 0.33 -9.47 2.69
N HIS A 99 -0.48 -9.44 1.65
CA HIS A 99 -0.08 -9.89 0.31
C HIS A 99 1.13 -9.10 -0.19
N ALA A 100 1.12 -7.77 -0.02
CA ALA A 100 2.25 -6.93 -0.41
C ALA A 100 3.54 -7.34 0.29
N TYR A 101 3.47 -7.63 1.58
CA TYR A 101 4.60 -8.13 2.35
C TYR A 101 5.10 -9.46 1.80
N GLU A 102 4.20 -10.40 1.52
CA GLU A 102 4.55 -11.73 1.02
C GLU A 102 5.23 -11.68 -0.35
N VAL A 103 4.71 -10.87 -1.28
CA VAL A 103 5.29 -10.76 -2.63
C VAL A 103 6.55 -9.87 -2.68
N SER A 104 6.90 -9.24 -1.58
CA SER A 104 8.13 -8.46 -1.45
C SER A 104 9.32 -9.30 -0.95
N ALA A 105 9.10 -10.58 -0.75
CA ALA A 105 10.15 -11.48 -0.27
C ALA A 105 11.30 -11.65 -1.26
#